data_5eb31248e2fb5621697e884220087ebf
#
_entry.id   5eb31248e2fb5621697e884220087ebf
#
_cell.length_a   1.000
_cell.length_b   1.000
_cell.length_c   1.000
_cell.angle_alpha   90.00
_cell.angle_beta   90.00
_cell.angle_gamma   90.00
#
_symmetry.space_group_name_H-M   'P 1'
#
loop_
_entity.id
_entity.type
_entity.pdbx_description
1 polymer ?
#
loop_
_entity_poly.entity_id
_entity_poly.type
_entity_poly.pdbx_seq_one_letter_code
_entity_poly.pdbx_strand_id
1 'polypeptide(L)'
;MNLKENKNRYNNGTSYGSGLIEHSIKKLGCARAIVADKDGNILCGNDVFRIAKKIGVKIVTVDTSGDVLVCVRRTDISINDTKGKEIALVDNLSQSKNLSWDADNILADVETNPNFDPREWGGYECVVKQLNLDDLFNQEQKTQVPIKKQEQFVAPIQLSLFD
;
A
#
# COMPACT_ATOMS: atom_id res chain seq x y z
N MET A 1 19.28 8.15 -2.76
CA MET A 1 18.87 6.77 -2.37
C MET A 1 18.63 5.93 -3.60
N ASN A 2 19.03 4.64 -3.60
CA ASN A 2 18.77 3.73 -4.72
C ASN A 2 17.51 2.90 -4.40
N LEU A 3 16.39 3.21 -5.06
CA LEU A 3 15.14 2.50 -4.87
C LEU A 3 15.16 1.12 -5.53
N LYS A 4 14.60 0.12 -4.86
CA LYS A 4 14.58 -1.28 -5.27
C LYS A 4 13.17 -1.85 -5.15
N GLU A 5 12.76 -2.63 -6.13
CA GLU A 5 11.52 -3.40 -6.08
C GLU A 5 11.59 -4.44 -4.96
N ASN A 6 10.54 -4.54 -4.15
CA ASN A 6 10.42 -5.60 -3.15
C ASN A 6 10.05 -6.92 -3.84
N LYS A 7 10.92 -7.92 -3.73
CA LYS A 7 10.69 -9.26 -4.31
C LYS A 7 9.74 -10.11 -3.48
N ASN A 8 9.66 -9.85 -2.18
CA ASN A 8 8.80 -10.57 -1.22
C ASN A 8 7.49 -9.80 -0.98
N ARG A 9 6.87 -9.30 -2.04
CA ARG A 9 5.62 -8.55 -1.97
C ARG A 9 4.42 -9.50 -1.83
N TYR A 10 3.38 -9.07 -1.12
CA TYR A 10 2.16 -9.87 -0.91
C TYR A 10 1.19 -9.84 -2.10
N ASN A 11 1.35 -8.90 -3.01
CA ASN A 11 0.53 -8.78 -4.22
C ASN A 11 1.40 -8.86 -5.47
N ASN A 12 1.25 -9.93 -6.22
CA ASN A 12 1.98 -10.16 -7.47
C ASN A 12 1.47 -9.28 -8.63
N GLY A 13 0.27 -8.71 -8.46
CA GLY A 13 -0.38 -7.97 -9.52
C GLY A 13 -0.92 -8.86 -10.64
N THR A 14 -1.53 -8.24 -11.63
CA THR A 14 -2.04 -8.90 -12.83
C THR A 14 -1.51 -8.23 -14.09
N SER A 15 -1.43 -8.96 -15.21
CA SER A 15 -1.04 -8.39 -16.50
C SER A 15 -2.00 -7.28 -16.93
N TYR A 16 -3.30 -7.46 -16.69
CA TYR A 16 -4.32 -6.46 -16.99
C TYR A 16 -4.16 -5.21 -16.12
N GLY A 17 -4.00 -5.37 -14.80
CA GLY A 17 -3.81 -4.27 -13.88
C GLY A 17 -2.53 -3.48 -14.16
N SER A 18 -1.41 -4.18 -14.47
CA SER A 18 -0.16 -3.56 -14.89
C SER A 18 -0.33 -2.75 -16.19
N GLY A 19 -1.12 -3.26 -17.14
CA GLY A 19 -1.47 -2.52 -18.38
C GLY A 19 -2.27 -1.25 -18.10
N LEU A 20 -3.24 -1.30 -17.18
CA LEU A 20 -4.00 -0.11 -16.76
C LEU A 20 -3.11 0.94 -16.10
N ILE A 21 -2.18 0.53 -15.23
CA ILE A 21 -1.22 1.45 -14.59
C ILE A 21 -0.32 2.11 -15.64
N GLU A 22 0.21 1.34 -16.57
CA GLU A 22 1.06 1.89 -17.65
C GLU A 22 0.28 2.88 -18.52
N HIS A 23 -0.91 2.53 -18.94
CA HIS A 23 -1.79 3.42 -19.72
C HIS A 23 -2.11 4.70 -18.97
N SER A 24 -2.48 4.58 -17.68
CA SER A 24 -2.77 5.71 -16.83
C SER A 24 -1.59 6.67 -16.70
N ILE A 25 -0.41 6.16 -16.41
CA ILE A 25 0.79 7.01 -16.27
C ILE A 25 1.12 7.73 -17.57
N LYS A 26 1.02 7.04 -18.71
CA LYS A 26 1.28 7.64 -20.03
C LYS A 26 0.26 8.72 -20.41
N LYS A 27 -1.02 8.50 -20.12
CA LYS A 27 -2.11 9.40 -20.52
C LYS A 27 -2.29 10.56 -19.53
N LEU A 28 -2.23 10.27 -18.24
CA LEU A 28 -2.66 11.18 -17.18
C LEU A 28 -1.49 11.69 -16.32
N GLY A 29 -0.31 11.06 -16.41
CA GLY A 29 0.82 11.27 -15.53
C GLY A 29 0.68 10.52 -14.21
N CYS A 30 1.69 10.65 -13.32
CA CYS A 30 1.66 10.00 -12.01
C CYS A 30 0.63 10.65 -11.09
N ALA A 31 -0.30 9.87 -10.59
CA ALA A 31 -1.36 10.31 -9.68
C ALA A 31 -1.08 9.97 -8.22
N ARG A 32 -0.21 8.98 -7.96
CA ARG A 32 0.11 8.49 -6.60
C ARG A 32 1.60 8.56 -6.31
N ALA A 33 1.90 8.65 -5.00
CA ALA A 33 3.21 8.35 -4.46
C ALA A 33 3.39 6.83 -4.26
N ILE A 34 4.64 6.41 -4.13
CA ILE A 34 5.05 5.10 -3.66
C ILE A 34 5.70 5.26 -2.29
N VAL A 35 5.76 4.20 -1.50
CA VAL A 35 6.42 4.21 -0.19
C VAL A 35 7.59 3.26 -0.21
N ALA A 36 8.74 3.71 0.29
CA ALA A 36 9.94 2.91 0.46
C ALA A 36 10.40 2.92 1.92
N ASP A 37 11.11 1.88 2.33
CA ASP A 37 11.79 1.83 3.61
C ASP A 37 13.09 2.68 3.62
N LYS A 38 13.75 2.73 4.77
CA LYS A 38 15.02 3.45 4.95
C LYS A 38 16.17 2.94 4.08
N ASP A 39 16.07 1.70 3.58
CA ASP A 39 17.09 1.04 2.76
C ASP A 39 16.74 1.10 1.25
N GLY A 40 15.62 1.74 0.92
CA GLY A 40 15.12 1.97 -0.45
C GLY A 40 14.29 0.83 -1.03
N ASN A 41 13.88 -0.16 -0.23
CA ASN A 41 12.97 -1.21 -0.70
C ASN A 41 11.54 -0.67 -0.76
N ILE A 42 10.86 -0.90 -1.87
CA ILE A 42 9.48 -0.42 -2.05
C ILE A 42 8.53 -1.25 -1.18
N LEU A 43 7.90 -0.60 -0.22
CA LEU A 43 6.85 -1.19 0.63
C LEU A 43 5.49 -1.19 -0.09
N CYS A 44 5.13 -0.03 -0.69
CA CYS A 44 3.87 0.13 -1.40
C CYS A 44 4.09 0.71 -2.80
N GLY A 45 3.41 0.16 -3.81
CA GLY A 45 3.45 0.66 -5.19
C GLY A 45 4.54 0.02 -6.05
N ASN A 46 4.92 -1.23 -5.82
CA ASN A 46 5.93 -1.95 -6.62
C ASN A 46 5.65 -1.90 -8.13
N ASP A 47 4.41 -2.14 -8.57
CA ASP A 47 4.07 -2.10 -9.99
C ASP A 47 4.14 -0.68 -10.57
N VAL A 48 3.71 0.33 -9.78
CA VAL A 48 3.86 1.74 -10.18
C VAL A 48 5.33 2.09 -10.35
N PHE A 49 6.19 1.71 -9.39
CA PHE A 49 7.62 1.92 -9.45
C PHE A 49 8.26 1.25 -10.68
N ARG A 50 7.98 -0.04 -10.88
CA ARG A 50 8.51 -0.83 -11.99
C ARG A 50 8.11 -0.22 -13.34
N ILE A 51 6.85 0.16 -13.48
CA ILE A 51 6.32 0.74 -14.71
C ILE A 51 6.87 2.14 -14.92
N ALA A 52 6.88 3.01 -13.91
CA ALA A 52 7.44 4.36 -14.00
C ALA A 52 8.91 4.33 -14.41
N LYS A 53 9.71 3.42 -13.83
CA LYS A 53 11.10 3.20 -14.20
C LYS A 53 11.25 2.74 -15.66
N LYS A 54 10.41 1.78 -16.09
CA LYS A 54 10.40 1.25 -17.48
C LYS A 54 10.15 2.35 -18.52
N ILE A 55 9.24 3.28 -18.23
CA ILE A 55 8.86 4.35 -19.16
C ILE A 55 9.63 5.67 -18.94
N GLY A 56 10.63 5.66 -18.05
CA GLY A 56 11.55 6.78 -17.85
C GLY A 56 10.97 7.96 -17.05
N VAL A 57 9.98 7.73 -16.18
CA VAL A 57 9.45 8.79 -15.30
C VAL A 57 10.48 9.14 -14.23
N LYS A 58 10.73 10.45 -14.05
CA LYS A 58 11.58 10.96 -12.96
C LYS A 58 10.94 10.68 -11.60
N ILE A 59 11.71 10.09 -10.70
CA ILE A 59 11.29 9.83 -9.32
C ILE A 59 11.94 10.88 -8.40
N VAL A 60 11.13 11.48 -7.53
CA VAL A 60 11.56 12.42 -6.48
C VAL A 60 11.27 11.78 -5.13
N THR A 61 12.24 11.78 -4.23
CA THR A 61 12.10 11.22 -2.89
C THR A 61 11.88 12.34 -1.87
N VAL A 62 10.95 12.11 -0.95
CA VAL A 62 10.69 12.94 0.24
C VAL A 62 10.87 12.04 1.45
N ASP A 63 11.81 12.38 2.34
CA ASP A 63 12.07 11.62 3.56
C ASP A 63 11.14 12.08 4.68
N THR A 64 10.49 11.12 5.36
CA THR A 64 9.60 11.35 6.50
C THR A 64 9.82 10.29 7.56
N SER A 65 9.42 10.57 8.81
CA SER A 65 9.40 9.61 9.93
C SER A 65 8.06 8.85 10.05
N GLY A 66 7.10 9.12 9.15
CA GLY A 66 5.78 8.50 9.17
C GLY A 66 4.72 9.26 9.98
N ASP A 67 5.10 10.38 10.56
CA ASP A 67 4.26 11.27 11.38
C ASP A 67 3.56 12.37 10.56
N VAL A 68 3.81 12.42 9.25
CA VAL A 68 3.23 13.40 8.33
C VAL A 68 2.60 12.71 7.12
N LEU A 69 1.48 13.25 6.64
CA LEU A 69 0.86 12.85 5.39
C LEU A 69 1.43 13.67 4.23
N VAL A 70 2.09 13.02 3.27
CA VAL A 70 2.58 13.68 2.06
C VAL A 70 1.46 13.80 1.03
N CYS A 71 1.10 15.03 0.68
CA CYS A 71 0.14 15.32 -0.37
C CYS A 71 0.84 15.65 -1.69
N VAL A 72 0.61 14.87 -2.72
CA VAL A 72 1.04 15.19 -4.08
C VAL A 72 0.00 16.09 -4.74
N ARG A 73 0.26 17.40 -4.81
CA ARG A 73 -0.62 18.36 -5.45
C ARG A 73 -0.29 18.51 -6.94
N ARG A 74 -1.20 18.08 -7.80
CA ARG A 74 -1.14 18.29 -9.25
C ARG A 74 -1.62 19.70 -9.59
N THR A 75 -0.71 20.55 -10.08
CA THR A 75 -1.01 21.95 -10.42
C THR A 75 -1.55 22.12 -11.83
N ASP A 76 -1.56 21.06 -12.62
CA ASP A 76 -1.93 21.02 -14.03
C ASP A 76 -3.33 20.47 -14.30
N ILE A 77 -4.09 20.09 -13.25
CA ILE A 77 -5.43 19.50 -13.38
C ILE A 77 -6.37 19.99 -12.27
N SER A 78 -7.68 19.94 -12.59
CA SER A 78 -8.77 20.20 -11.64
C SER A 78 -9.67 18.97 -11.53
N ILE A 79 -10.37 18.81 -10.41
CA ILE A 79 -11.41 17.77 -10.24
C ILE A 79 -12.56 17.95 -11.22
N ASN A 80 -12.78 19.16 -11.73
CA ASN A 80 -13.81 19.46 -12.71
C ASN A 80 -13.42 19.10 -14.15
N ASP A 81 -12.12 18.89 -14.40
CA ASP A 81 -11.62 18.50 -15.72
C ASP A 81 -11.89 17.02 -15.99
N THR A 82 -12.03 16.66 -17.27
CA THR A 82 -12.08 15.26 -17.69
C THR A 82 -10.90 14.46 -17.14
N LYS A 83 -9.70 15.04 -17.21
CA LYS A 83 -8.45 14.42 -16.74
C LYS A 83 -8.46 14.16 -15.23
N GLY A 84 -8.99 15.10 -14.44
CA GLY A 84 -9.14 14.92 -12.99
C GLY A 84 -10.13 13.79 -12.65
N LYS A 85 -11.26 13.73 -13.36
CA LYS A 85 -12.25 12.65 -13.20
C LYS A 85 -11.70 11.29 -13.62
N GLU A 86 -10.96 11.23 -14.74
CA GLU A 86 -10.30 10.01 -15.19
C GLU A 86 -9.27 9.50 -14.16
N ILE A 87 -8.47 10.38 -13.55
CA ILE A 87 -7.52 10.00 -12.50
C ILE A 87 -8.24 9.40 -11.29
N ALA A 88 -9.28 10.07 -10.79
CA ALA A 88 -10.06 9.59 -9.65
C ALA A 88 -10.70 8.22 -9.90
N LEU A 89 -11.21 7.98 -11.11
CA LEU A 89 -11.76 6.69 -11.50
C LEU A 89 -10.70 5.60 -11.64
N VAL A 90 -9.63 5.89 -12.39
CA VAL A 90 -8.58 4.91 -12.70
C VAL A 90 -7.78 4.50 -11.47
N ASP A 91 -7.64 5.38 -10.50
CA ASP A 91 -6.99 5.06 -9.24
C ASP A 91 -7.67 3.90 -8.52
N ASN A 92 -9.00 3.96 -8.41
CA ASN A 92 -9.80 2.89 -7.80
C ASN A 92 -9.83 1.61 -8.66
N LEU A 93 -10.01 1.75 -9.97
CA LEU A 93 -10.06 0.61 -10.88
C LEU A 93 -8.75 -0.16 -10.92
N SER A 94 -7.61 0.53 -10.99
CA SER A 94 -6.30 -0.12 -11.07
C SER A 94 -5.99 -0.94 -9.82
N GLN A 95 -6.38 -0.45 -8.63
CA GLN A 95 -6.19 -1.21 -7.39
C GLN A 95 -7.00 -2.51 -7.39
N SER A 96 -8.29 -2.44 -7.73
CA SER A 96 -9.18 -3.62 -7.72
C SER A 96 -8.80 -4.66 -8.78
N LYS A 97 -8.21 -4.25 -9.91
CA LYS A 97 -7.87 -5.14 -11.03
C LYS A 97 -6.42 -5.63 -11.01
N ASN A 98 -5.57 -5.05 -10.17
CA ASN A 98 -4.17 -5.43 -10.02
C ASN A 98 -3.91 -6.22 -8.72
N LEU A 99 -4.88 -6.99 -8.26
CA LEU A 99 -4.78 -7.76 -7.03
C LEU A 99 -4.63 -9.25 -7.34
N SER A 100 -3.52 -9.83 -6.88
CA SER A 100 -3.21 -11.26 -6.92
C SER A 100 -2.33 -11.59 -5.71
N TRP A 101 -2.95 -12.13 -4.65
CA TRP A 101 -2.26 -12.42 -3.39
C TRP A 101 -1.17 -13.48 -3.57
N ASP A 102 -0.03 -13.24 -2.93
CA ASP A 102 1.07 -14.18 -2.78
C ASP A 102 0.92 -14.91 -1.45
N ALA A 103 0.29 -16.09 -1.50
CA ALA A 103 0.00 -16.89 -0.31
C ALA A 103 1.28 -17.33 0.40
N ASP A 104 2.30 -17.73 -0.37
CA ASP A 104 3.55 -18.28 0.18
C ASP A 104 4.31 -17.21 0.97
N ASN A 105 4.39 -15.99 0.45
CA ASN A 105 5.04 -14.87 1.15
C ASN A 105 4.26 -14.46 2.41
N ILE A 106 2.91 -14.48 2.36
CA ILE A 106 2.09 -14.15 3.52
C ILE A 106 2.29 -15.21 4.62
N LEU A 107 2.23 -16.49 4.26
CA LEU A 107 2.43 -17.60 5.18
C LEU A 107 3.82 -17.56 5.82
N ALA A 108 4.87 -17.36 5.04
CA ALA A 108 6.25 -17.29 5.54
C ALA A 108 6.42 -16.17 6.57
N ASP A 109 5.79 -15.02 6.35
CA ASP A 109 5.86 -13.89 7.29
C ASP A 109 5.02 -14.13 8.54
N VAL A 110 3.85 -14.77 8.45
CA VAL A 110 3.06 -15.19 9.63
C VAL A 110 3.84 -16.18 10.50
N GLU A 111 4.50 -17.16 9.89
CA GLU A 111 5.29 -18.18 10.60
C GLU A 111 6.55 -17.61 11.28
N THR A 112 7.19 -16.64 10.65
CA THR A 112 8.48 -16.10 11.12
C THR A 112 8.37 -14.86 11.98
N ASN A 113 7.24 -14.16 11.95
CA ASN A 113 6.99 -12.90 12.67
C ASN A 113 5.75 -13.02 13.57
N PRO A 114 5.89 -13.40 14.85
CA PRO A 114 4.75 -13.62 15.76
C PRO A 114 3.82 -12.41 15.94
N ASN A 115 4.31 -11.21 15.64
CA ASN A 115 3.53 -9.97 15.71
C ASN A 115 2.90 -9.55 14.38
N PHE A 116 3.09 -10.32 13.30
CA PHE A 116 2.49 -10.06 12.00
C PHE A 116 1.18 -10.84 11.89
N ASP A 117 0.05 -10.17 12.13
CA ASP A 117 -1.29 -10.75 12.01
C ASP A 117 -2.11 -10.01 10.94
N PRO A 118 -2.33 -10.60 9.76
CA PRO A 118 -3.13 -9.98 8.70
C PRO A 118 -4.56 -9.65 9.12
N ARG A 119 -5.11 -10.31 10.16
CA ARG A 119 -6.49 -10.09 10.65
C ARG A 119 -6.67 -8.71 11.27
N GLU A 120 -5.62 -8.15 11.91
CA GLU A 120 -5.66 -6.80 12.50
C GLU A 120 -5.98 -5.71 11.46
N TRP A 121 -5.70 -5.98 10.19
CA TRP A 121 -5.87 -5.04 9.08
C TRP A 121 -7.08 -5.36 8.19
N GLY A 122 -8.05 -6.09 8.71
CA GLY A 122 -9.18 -6.56 7.93
C GLY A 122 -8.81 -7.68 6.95
N GLY A 123 -7.64 -8.29 7.13
CA GLY A 123 -7.12 -9.35 6.27
C GLY A 123 -7.88 -10.68 6.39
N TYR A 124 -8.73 -10.86 7.41
CA TYR A 124 -9.48 -12.11 7.57
C TYR A 124 -10.29 -12.46 6.32
N GLU A 125 -11.15 -11.54 5.86
CA GLU A 125 -11.98 -11.79 4.66
C GLU A 125 -11.19 -11.74 3.35
N CYS A 126 -10.21 -10.84 3.27
CA CYS A 126 -9.49 -10.58 2.03
C CYS A 126 -8.28 -11.50 1.81
N VAL A 127 -7.71 -12.04 2.88
CA VAL A 127 -6.48 -12.86 2.83
C VAL A 127 -6.71 -14.21 3.48
N VAL A 128 -6.95 -14.25 4.79
CA VAL A 128 -7.01 -15.50 5.57
C VAL A 128 -8.06 -16.45 5.01
N LYS A 129 -9.28 -15.97 4.80
CA LYS A 129 -10.38 -16.78 4.27
C LYS A 129 -10.19 -17.16 2.80
N GLN A 130 -9.75 -16.23 1.95
CA GLN A 130 -9.53 -16.50 0.52
C GLN A 130 -8.39 -17.48 0.28
N LEU A 131 -7.38 -17.48 1.15
CA LEU A 131 -6.24 -18.40 1.08
C LEU A 131 -6.42 -19.63 1.95
N ASN A 132 -7.58 -19.78 2.61
CA ASN A 132 -7.91 -20.91 3.49
C ASN A 132 -6.90 -21.11 4.63
N LEU A 133 -6.48 -20.00 5.26
CA LEU A 133 -5.48 -19.98 6.33
C LEU A 133 -6.07 -20.09 7.74
N ASP A 134 -7.37 -20.34 7.87
CA ASP A 134 -8.09 -20.40 9.16
C ASP A 134 -7.45 -21.38 10.15
N ASP A 135 -7.00 -22.53 9.69
CA ASP A 135 -6.41 -23.55 10.55
C ASP A 135 -5.07 -23.10 11.17
N LEU A 136 -4.28 -22.31 10.43
CA LEU A 136 -3.02 -21.75 10.93
C LEU A 136 -3.25 -20.80 12.10
N PHE A 137 -4.20 -19.86 11.97
CA PHE A 137 -4.51 -18.88 13.01
C PHE A 137 -5.28 -19.47 14.19
N ASN A 138 -6.03 -20.56 14.00
CA ASN A 138 -6.78 -21.23 15.08
C ASN A 138 -5.88 -22.06 16.01
N GLN A 139 -4.74 -22.53 15.53
CA GLN A 139 -3.76 -23.27 16.35
C GLN A 139 -3.00 -22.36 17.30
N GLU A 140 -2.68 -21.12 16.91
CA GLU A 140 -1.93 -20.16 17.73
C GLU A 140 -2.73 -19.58 18.89
N GLN A 141 -4.06 -19.49 18.79
CA GLN A 141 -4.91 -19.00 19.90
C GLN A 141 -4.86 -19.89 21.16
N LYS A 142 -4.36 -21.11 21.05
CA LYS A 142 -4.19 -22.00 22.22
C LYS A 142 -2.92 -21.71 23.03
N THR A 143 -2.03 -20.85 22.54
CA THR A 143 -0.70 -20.58 23.14
C THR A 143 -0.46 -19.12 23.54
N GLN A 144 -1.37 -18.18 23.29
CA GLN A 144 -1.12 -16.77 23.59
C GLN A 144 -1.54 -16.35 25.02
N VAL A 145 -0.54 -15.84 25.72
CA VAL A 145 -0.66 -15.02 26.96
C VAL A 145 -1.49 -13.76 26.63
N PRO A 146 -2.40 -13.30 27.53
CA PRO A 146 -3.30 -12.18 27.24
C PRO A 146 -2.53 -10.88 26.92
N ILE A 147 -2.79 -10.32 25.75
CA ILE A 147 -2.25 -9.02 25.32
C ILE A 147 -2.83 -7.94 26.25
N LYS A 148 -1.97 -7.22 26.97
CA LYS A 148 -2.37 -6.01 27.69
C LYS A 148 -2.92 -4.99 26.71
N LYS A 149 -4.18 -4.56 26.91
CA LYS A 149 -4.79 -3.46 26.16
C LYS A 149 -3.87 -2.25 26.18
N GLN A 150 -3.37 -1.82 25.02
CA GLN A 150 -2.73 -0.52 24.88
C GLN A 150 -3.78 0.56 25.13
N GLU A 151 -3.46 1.47 26.04
CA GLU A 151 -4.27 2.65 26.30
C GLU A 151 -4.32 3.50 25.01
N GLN A 152 -5.53 3.88 24.60
CA GLN A 152 -5.73 4.78 23.46
C GLN A 152 -5.06 6.11 23.78
N PHE A 153 -4.05 6.46 22.99
CA PHE A 153 -3.42 7.78 23.02
C PHE A 153 -4.39 8.79 22.39
N VAL A 154 -5.13 9.50 23.23
CA VAL A 154 -5.96 10.64 22.81
C VAL A 154 -5.03 11.87 22.77
N ALA A 155 -4.61 12.27 21.61
CA ALA A 155 -3.87 13.52 21.43
C ALA A 155 -4.79 14.73 21.77
N PRO A 156 -4.34 15.71 22.56
CA PRO A 156 -5.14 16.88 22.84
C PRO A 156 -5.29 17.73 21.57
N ILE A 157 -6.54 18.01 21.19
CA ILE A 157 -6.86 18.94 20.10
C ILE A 157 -6.53 20.34 20.58
N GLN A 158 -5.44 20.90 20.10
CA GLN A 158 -5.11 22.31 20.26
C GLN A 158 -5.86 23.12 19.19
N LEU A 159 -7.03 23.65 19.57
CA LEU A 159 -7.71 24.67 18.78
C LEU A 159 -6.96 26.00 18.94
N SER A 160 -6.15 26.36 17.95
CA SER A 160 -5.70 27.75 17.81
C SER A 160 -6.81 28.53 17.11
N LEU A 161 -7.46 29.40 17.86
CA LEU A 161 -8.29 30.45 17.33
C LEU A 161 -7.38 31.44 16.57
N PHE A 162 -7.65 31.63 15.31
CA PHE A 162 -7.11 32.75 14.54
C PHE A 162 -8.05 33.93 14.75
N ASP A 163 -7.51 34.97 15.35
CA ASP A 163 -7.97 36.34 15.21
C ASP A 163 -7.49 36.92 13.87
#